data_f0fcf2fdba585646c3f85607c7adc41e
#
_entry.id   f0fcf2fdba585646c3f85607c7adc41e
#
_cell.length_a   1.000
_cell.length_b   1.000
_cell.length_c   1.000
_cell.angle_alpha   90.00
_cell.angle_beta   90.00
_cell.angle_gamma   90.00
#
_symmetry.space_group_name_H-M   'P 1'
#
loop_
_entity.id
_entity.type
_entity.pdbx_description
1 polymer ?
#
loop_
_entity_poly.entity_id
_entity_poly.type
_entity_poly.pdbx_seq_one_letter_code
_entity_poly.pdbx_strand_id
1 'polypeptide(L)'
;IISENAWRLSQAGYSSMFIMINDEVSVESLLKGIIIASGNDACVALAEGIAGSEENFAEMMNEKAIEIGMTSTNFTNSSGINDPDNVSTVRDIAIMSKYLIDNYPIYYELFKEKTFTWDRTGGDPIKQGNRNPLLYKNVGVDGVKTGYLAVEKYSLASSMKKNDRRLIAVVSGFPTKNLRSSESLKLLNWGFRNTNTFEISKRDKSLFELNTWLGKKEKIQATTKEDYYITINKKDIRNLKVSLKYDGPIVAPIDKGEKIAQLDITIKDDLIKSLPLYAAENLKKVNFFKSLLASINYLIWGDV
;
A
#
# COMPACT_ATOMS: atom_id res chain seq x y z
N ILE A 1 -21.26 21.95 1.63
CA ILE A 1 -22.75 22.00 1.75
C ILE A 1 -23.30 20.69 1.24
N ILE A 2 -24.24 20.09 1.97
CA ILE A 2 -24.83 18.80 1.63
C ILE A 2 -25.92 18.96 0.58
N SER A 3 -25.80 18.21 -0.51
CA SER A 3 -26.77 18.17 -1.59
C SER A 3 -28.01 17.33 -1.25
N GLU A 4 -29.08 17.50 -2.02
CA GLU A 4 -30.24 16.62 -1.94
C GLU A 4 -29.91 15.17 -2.29
N ASN A 5 -29.00 14.95 -3.23
CA ASN A 5 -28.58 13.62 -3.68
C ASN A 5 -27.90 12.85 -2.53
N ALA A 6 -26.91 13.45 -1.86
CA ALA A 6 -26.26 12.86 -0.69
C ALA A 6 -27.27 12.61 0.45
N TRP A 7 -28.14 13.58 0.76
CA TRP A 7 -29.15 13.45 1.80
C TRP A 7 -30.16 12.32 1.53
N ARG A 8 -30.57 12.10 0.29
CA ARG A 8 -31.50 11.01 -0.08
C ARG A 8 -30.97 9.63 0.36
N LEU A 9 -29.66 9.40 0.35
CA LEU A 9 -29.08 8.16 0.84
C LEU A 9 -29.24 7.97 2.35
N SER A 10 -29.38 9.05 3.12
CA SER A 10 -29.73 8.98 4.56
C SER A 10 -31.13 8.39 4.78
N GLN A 11 -32.01 8.50 3.80
CA GLN A 11 -33.42 8.07 3.87
C GLN A 11 -33.64 6.69 3.24
N ALA A 12 -32.73 6.22 2.40
CA ALA A 12 -32.92 5.04 1.55
C ALA A 12 -32.65 3.69 2.25
N GLY A 13 -32.43 3.69 3.58
CA GLY A 13 -32.18 2.47 4.35
C GLY A 13 -30.75 1.92 4.26
N TYR A 14 -29.86 2.62 3.59
CA TYR A 14 -28.45 2.33 3.58
C TYR A 14 -27.76 2.71 4.91
N SER A 15 -26.54 2.20 5.09
CA SER A 15 -25.69 2.70 6.18
C SER A 15 -25.40 4.18 6.00
N SER A 16 -25.66 4.98 7.00
CA SER A 16 -25.69 6.43 6.89
C SER A 16 -25.06 7.11 8.10
N MET A 17 -24.48 8.27 7.88
CA MET A 17 -24.07 9.21 8.92
C MET A 17 -25.27 10.07 9.39
N PHE A 18 -26.35 10.12 8.57
CA PHE A 18 -27.55 10.92 8.76
C PHE A 18 -27.31 12.43 8.65
N ILE A 19 -26.61 12.83 7.59
CA ILE A 19 -26.45 14.24 7.21
C ILE A 19 -27.78 14.83 6.74
N MET A 20 -27.95 16.14 6.96
CA MET A 20 -29.15 16.88 6.54
C MET A 20 -28.84 17.72 5.31
N ILE A 21 -29.88 17.90 4.46
CA ILE A 21 -29.76 18.76 3.28
C ILE A 21 -29.39 20.19 3.68
N ASN A 22 -28.51 20.82 2.89
CA ASN A 22 -27.97 22.16 3.12
C ASN A 22 -27.08 22.33 4.37
N ASP A 23 -26.80 21.29 5.12
CA ASP A 23 -25.83 21.35 6.23
C ASP A 23 -24.41 21.66 5.69
N GLU A 24 -23.65 22.40 6.47
CA GLU A 24 -22.21 22.52 6.30
C GLU A 24 -21.51 21.48 7.16
N VAL A 25 -20.90 20.49 6.52
CA VAL A 25 -20.22 19.40 7.20
C VAL A 25 -18.73 19.44 6.89
N SER A 26 -17.90 19.38 7.93
CA SER A 26 -16.45 19.36 7.76
C SER A 26 -15.98 18.07 7.07
N VAL A 27 -14.91 18.17 6.28
CA VAL A 27 -14.27 17.00 5.65
C VAL A 27 -13.87 15.94 6.69
N GLU A 28 -13.38 16.37 7.85
CA GLU A 28 -13.04 15.44 8.95
C GLU A 28 -14.26 14.66 9.43
N SER A 29 -15.39 15.31 9.61
CA SER A 29 -16.65 14.65 10.03
C SER A 29 -17.15 13.69 8.96
N LEU A 30 -17.08 14.06 7.66
CA LEU A 30 -17.42 13.17 6.55
C LEU A 30 -16.51 11.93 6.53
N LEU A 31 -15.18 12.11 6.68
CA LEU A 31 -14.23 10.98 6.77
C LEU A 31 -14.56 10.05 7.95
N LYS A 32 -14.84 10.58 9.13
CA LYS A 32 -15.26 9.77 10.28
C LYS A 32 -16.59 9.06 10.01
N GLY A 33 -17.55 9.73 9.40
CA GLY A 33 -18.82 9.15 8.95
C GLY A 33 -18.62 7.97 7.98
N ILE A 34 -17.76 8.13 6.99
CA ILE A 34 -17.39 7.08 6.02
C ILE A 34 -16.71 5.90 6.70
N ILE A 35 -15.69 6.16 7.49
CA ILE A 35 -14.84 5.12 8.08
C ILE A 35 -15.58 4.34 9.19
N ILE A 36 -16.22 5.05 10.10
CA ILE A 36 -16.80 4.49 11.34
C ILE A 36 -18.24 4.05 11.12
N ALA A 37 -19.09 4.96 10.65
CA ALA A 37 -20.51 4.68 10.43
C ALA A 37 -20.77 3.94 9.12
N SER A 38 -19.80 3.91 8.20
CA SER A 38 -19.97 3.39 6.83
C SER A 38 -21.05 4.18 6.07
N GLY A 39 -21.06 5.51 6.23
CA GLY A 39 -22.08 6.40 5.69
C GLY A 39 -21.98 6.54 4.18
N ASN A 40 -22.94 6.00 3.44
CA ASN A 40 -23.01 6.17 1.99
C ASN A 40 -23.36 7.62 1.62
N ASP A 41 -24.18 8.27 2.41
CA ASP A 41 -24.49 9.69 2.33
C ASP A 41 -23.23 10.56 2.44
N ALA A 42 -22.37 10.26 3.40
CA ALA A 42 -21.10 10.96 3.56
C ALA A 42 -20.12 10.70 2.39
N CYS A 43 -20.15 9.49 1.77
CA CYS A 43 -19.36 9.21 0.56
C CYS A 43 -19.76 10.11 -0.58
N VAL A 44 -21.06 10.20 -0.89
CA VAL A 44 -21.58 11.06 -1.98
C VAL A 44 -21.29 12.53 -1.68
N ALA A 45 -21.55 12.99 -0.45
CA ALA A 45 -21.28 14.37 -0.09
C ALA A 45 -19.80 14.76 -0.25
N LEU A 46 -18.90 13.86 0.12
CA LEU A 46 -17.46 14.08 -0.06
C LEU A 46 -17.06 14.04 -1.54
N ALA A 47 -17.61 13.12 -2.32
CA ALA A 47 -17.36 12.98 -3.75
C ALA A 47 -17.79 14.24 -4.52
N GLU A 48 -19.00 14.72 -4.28
CA GLU A 48 -19.51 15.97 -4.88
C GLU A 48 -18.67 17.18 -4.45
N GLY A 49 -18.26 17.24 -3.18
CA GLY A 49 -17.42 18.33 -2.67
C GLY A 49 -16.03 18.40 -3.30
N ILE A 50 -15.46 17.26 -3.71
CA ILE A 50 -14.11 17.16 -4.31
C ILE A 50 -14.18 17.32 -5.83
N ALA A 51 -15.11 16.62 -6.49
CA ALA A 51 -15.12 16.47 -7.94
C ALA A 51 -16.33 17.14 -8.64
N GLY A 52 -17.24 17.74 -7.87
CA GLY A 52 -18.45 18.37 -8.37
C GLY A 52 -19.59 17.39 -8.65
N SER A 53 -19.31 16.09 -8.86
CA SER A 53 -20.31 15.03 -8.97
C SER A 53 -19.73 13.68 -8.50
N GLU A 54 -20.60 12.71 -8.22
CA GLU A 54 -20.18 11.35 -7.86
C GLU A 54 -19.52 10.63 -9.04
N GLU A 55 -19.99 10.85 -10.26
CA GLU A 55 -19.45 10.29 -11.49
C GLU A 55 -18.00 10.74 -11.72
N ASN A 56 -17.73 12.04 -11.67
CA ASN A 56 -16.38 12.59 -11.78
C ASN A 56 -15.46 12.04 -10.69
N PHE A 57 -15.98 11.85 -9.48
CA PHE A 57 -15.21 11.26 -8.40
C PHE A 57 -14.88 9.80 -8.66
N ALA A 58 -15.81 9.01 -9.23
CA ALA A 58 -15.56 7.64 -9.63
C ALA A 58 -14.47 7.55 -10.71
N GLU A 59 -14.44 8.50 -11.66
CA GLU A 59 -13.35 8.61 -12.63
C GLU A 59 -12.01 8.84 -11.94
N MET A 60 -11.93 9.80 -11.00
CA MET A 60 -10.72 10.04 -10.20
C MET A 60 -10.29 8.81 -9.38
N MET A 61 -11.26 8.04 -8.83
CA MET A 61 -10.98 6.78 -8.15
C MET A 61 -10.35 5.75 -9.09
N ASN A 62 -10.85 5.65 -10.33
CA ASN A 62 -10.32 4.72 -11.35
C ASN A 62 -8.91 5.12 -11.80
N GLU A 63 -8.66 6.40 -12.04
CA GLU A 63 -7.32 6.92 -12.34
C GLU A 63 -6.34 6.57 -11.22
N LYS A 64 -6.73 6.80 -9.97
CA LYS A 64 -5.91 6.45 -8.80
C LYS A 64 -5.72 4.93 -8.68
N ALA A 65 -6.73 4.14 -8.96
CA ALA A 65 -6.62 2.67 -8.95
C ALA A 65 -5.55 2.18 -9.93
N ILE A 66 -5.54 2.71 -11.16
CA ILE A 66 -4.53 2.41 -12.18
C ILE A 66 -3.13 2.84 -11.68
N GLU A 67 -3.00 4.07 -11.18
CA GLU A 67 -1.73 4.63 -10.68
C GLU A 67 -1.09 3.73 -9.61
N ILE A 68 -1.89 3.19 -8.69
CA ILE A 68 -1.40 2.35 -7.59
C ILE A 68 -1.32 0.86 -7.93
N GLY A 69 -1.70 0.46 -9.15
CA GLY A 69 -1.58 -0.91 -9.65
C GLY A 69 -2.76 -1.83 -9.36
N MET A 70 -3.97 -1.29 -9.15
CA MET A 70 -5.22 -2.04 -9.02
C MET A 70 -5.78 -2.38 -10.41
N THR A 71 -5.19 -3.35 -11.09
CA THR A 71 -5.42 -3.64 -12.51
C THR A 71 -6.73 -4.40 -12.81
N SER A 72 -7.43 -4.85 -11.78
CA SER A 72 -8.68 -5.62 -11.88
C SER A 72 -9.82 -4.93 -11.11
N THR A 73 -9.80 -3.60 -11.06
CA THR A 73 -10.76 -2.78 -10.34
C THR A 73 -11.40 -1.76 -11.27
N ASN A 74 -12.71 -1.62 -11.15
CA ASN A 74 -13.48 -0.54 -11.74
C ASN A 74 -14.48 -0.02 -10.71
N PHE A 75 -14.43 1.28 -10.43
CA PHE A 75 -15.35 1.97 -9.55
C PHE A 75 -16.40 2.71 -10.37
N THR A 76 -17.67 2.51 -10.04
CA THR A 76 -18.80 3.22 -10.68
C THR A 76 -19.45 4.23 -9.75
N ASN A 77 -19.18 4.15 -8.45
CA ASN A 77 -19.67 5.07 -7.44
C ASN A 77 -18.71 5.20 -6.25
N SER A 78 -18.93 6.19 -5.42
CA SER A 78 -18.08 6.55 -4.29
C SER A 78 -18.21 5.64 -3.06
N SER A 79 -19.34 4.94 -2.94
CA SER A 79 -19.76 4.27 -1.70
C SER A 79 -19.67 2.75 -1.74
N GLY A 80 -19.62 2.15 -2.92
CA GLY A 80 -19.70 0.71 -3.10
C GLY A 80 -21.12 0.16 -3.06
N ILE A 81 -22.15 1.01 -3.24
CA ILE A 81 -23.52 0.56 -3.50
C ILE A 81 -23.51 -0.34 -4.74
N ASN A 82 -24.36 -1.39 -4.71
CA ASN A 82 -24.34 -2.42 -5.73
C ASN A 82 -24.60 -1.87 -7.13
N ASP A 83 -23.63 -2.10 -7.99
CA ASP A 83 -23.66 -1.86 -9.42
C ASP A 83 -22.90 -3.01 -10.08
N PRO A 84 -23.40 -3.60 -11.19
CA PRO A 84 -22.75 -4.75 -11.85
C PRO A 84 -21.32 -4.47 -12.31
N ASP A 85 -21.01 -3.22 -12.66
CA ASP A 85 -19.72 -2.78 -13.16
C ASP A 85 -18.78 -2.29 -12.05
N ASN A 86 -19.28 -2.19 -10.80
CA ASN A 86 -18.47 -1.82 -9.63
C ASN A 86 -17.75 -3.05 -9.08
N VAL A 87 -16.59 -3.34 -9.61
CA VAL A 87 -15.86 -4.60 -9.36
C VAL A 87 -14.45 -4.35 -8.84
N SER A 88 -13.97 -5.28 -8.00
CA SER A 88 -12.59 -5.32 -7.53
C SER A 88 -12.17 -6.73 -7.16
N THR A 89 -10.90 -6.91 -6.82
CA THR A 89 -10.36 -8.16 -6.27
C THR A 89 -9.85 -7.95 -4.84
N VAL A 90 -9.79 -9.04 -4.07
CA VAL A 90 -9.17 -9.00 -2.73
C VAL A 90 -7.70 -8.56 -2.80
N ARG A 91 -7.01 -8.84 -3.92
CA ARG A 91 -5.65 -8.39 -4.18
C ARG A 91 -5.58 -6.86 -4.33
N ASP A 92 -6.44 -6.29 -5.15
CA ASP A 92 -6.46 -4.84 -5.40
C ASP A 92 -6.85 -4.06 -4.14
N ILE A 93 -7.82 -4.56 -3.38
CA ILE A 93 -8.16 -3.98 -2.08
C ILE A 93 -6.99 -4.06 -1.08
N ALA A 94 -6.17 -5.12 -1.14
CA ALA A 94 -4.96 -5.19 -0.32
C ALA A 94 -3.90 -4.16 -0.78
N ILE A 95 -3.75 -3.95 -2.10
CA ILE A 95 -2.87 -2.90 -2.67
C ILE A 95 -3.33 -1.52 -2.19
N MET A 96 -4.61 -1.19 -2.33
CA MET A 96 -5.18 0.07 -1.85
C MET A 96 -4.97 0.25 -0.34
N SER A 97 -5.24 -0.79 0.45
CA SER A 97 -5.05 -0.74 1.90
C SER A 97 -3.59 -0.47 2.28
N LYS A 98 -2.65 -1.12 1.59
CA LYS A 98 -1.22 -0.89 1.78
C LYS A 98 -0.84 0.54 1.40
N TYR A 99 -1.29 1.02 0.24
CA TYR A 99 -1.02 2.37 -0.24
C TYR A 99 -1.50 3.43 0.76
N LEU A 100 -2.73 3.28 1.28
CA LEU A 100 -3.29 4.17 2.31
C LEU A 100 -2.43 4.20 3.58
N ILE A 101 -2.03 3.04 4.08
CA ILE A 101 -1.23 2.91 5.31
C ILE A 101 0.15 3.55 5.14
N ASP A 102 0.79 3.32 4.01
CA ASP A 102 2.17 3.76 3.77
C ASP A 102 2.27 5.25 3.43
N ASN A 103 1.31 5.79 2.67
CA ASN A 103 1.37 7.16 2.16
C ASN A 103 0.57 8.17 2.98
N TYR A 104 -0.42 7.70 3.75
CA TYR A 104 -1.31 8.56 4.55
C TYR A 104 -1.40 8.11 6.00
N PRO A 105 -0.27 7.87 6.71
CA PRO A 105 -0.28 7.30 8.06
C PRO A 105 -1.04 8.16 9.08
N ILE A 106 -1.03 9.48 8.95
CA ILE A 106 -1.76 10.40 9.85
C ILE A 106 -3.27 10.20 9.70
N TYR A 107 -3.78 10.12 8.47
CA TYR A 107 -5.22 9.90 8.22
C TYR A 107 -5.62 8.44 8.50
N TYR A 108 -4.70 7.50 8.38
CA TYR A 108 -4.95 6.11 8.73
C TYR A 108 -5.28 5.92 10.22
N GLU A 109 -4.85 6.84 11.09
CA GLU A 109 -5.21 6.82 12.51
C GLU A 109 -6.73 6.82 12.76
N LEU A 110 -7.53 7.44 11.87
CA LEU A 110 -8.99 7.47 11.94
C LEU A 110 -9.61 6.06 11.88
N PHE A 111 -8.95 5.11 11.22
CA PHE A 111 -9.48 3.75 11.03
C PHE A 111 -9.52 2.91 12.31
N LYS A 112 -8.74 3.28 13.32
CA LYS A 112 -8.75 2.61 14.63
C LYS A 112 -9.75 3.23 15.62
N GLU A 113 -10.37 4.37 15.28
CA GLU A 113 -11.41 4.96 16.11
C GLU A 113 -12.62 4.03 16.22
N LYS A 114 -13.06 3.80 17.47
CA LYS A 114 -14.12 2.82 17.76
C LYS A 114 -15.52 3.42 17.68
N THR A 115 -15.66 4.73 17.90
CA THR A 115 -16.96 5.41 17.91
C THR A 115 -16.83 6.79 17.31
N PHE A 116 -17.91 7.25 16.69
CA PHE A 116 -18.07 8.61 16.21
C PHE A 116 -19.45 9.12 16.63
N THR A 117 -19.52 10.34 17.12
CA THR A 117 -20.78 11.03 17.42
C THR A 117 -20.93 12.16 16.43
N TRP A 118 -21.99 12.10 15.64
CA TRP A 118 -22.38 13.15 14.72
C TRP A 118 -23.39 14.05 15.37
N ASP A 119 -23.07 15.35 15.49
CA ASP A 119 -23.96 16.37 16.02
C ASP A 119 -24.85 16.89 14.87
N ARG A 120 -25.96 16.23 14.71
CA ARG A 120 -26.86 16.44 13.58
C ARG A 120 -27.69 17.70 13.76
N THR A 121 -27.75 18.54 12.70
CA THR A 121 -28.65 19.70 12.66
C THR A 121 -30.12 19.29 12.85
N GLY A 122 -30.81 19.95 13.74
CA GLY A 122 -32.24 19.74 13.99
C GLY A 122 -32.63 18.41 14.66
N GLY A 123 -31.71 17.76 15.34
CA GLY A 123 -31.99 16.51 16.07
C GLY A 123 -30.94 16.19 17.12
N ASP A 124 -31.18 15.11 17.90
CA ASP A 124 -30.20 14.64 18.87
C ASP A 124 -28.92 14.10 18.20
N PRO A 125 -27.75 14.24 18.87
CA PRO A 125 -26.50 13.67 18.40
C PRO A 125 -26.60 12.16 18.18
N ILE A 126 -26.06 11.66 17.08
CA ILE A 126 -26.10 10.25 16.73
C ILE A 126 -24.72 9.63 16.95
N LYS A 127 -24.64 8.74 17.96
CA LYS A 127 -23.43 7.97 18.24
C LYS A 127 -23.46 6.64 17.50
N GLN A 128 -22.42 6.39 16.70
CA GLN A 128 -22.26 5.14 15.95
C GLN A 128 -20.93 4.46 16.28
N GLY A 129 -20.91 3.12 16.24
CA GLY A 129 -19.73 2.31 16.45
C GLY A 129 -19.06 1.94 15.13
N ASN A 130 -17.73 1.81 15.15
CA ASN A 130 -16.99 1.27 14.02
C ASN A 130 -17.45 -0.18 13.74
N ARG A 131 -17.75 -0.46 12.48
CA ARG A 131 -18.30 -1.76 12.06
C ARG A 131 -17.25 -2.87 11.98
N ASN A 132 -15.95 -2.55 12.13
CA ASN A 132 -14.90 -3.55 12.19
C ASN A 132 -14.84 -4.20 13.59
N PRO A 133 -15.31 -5.45 13.75
CA PRO A 133 -15.39 -6.09 15.06
C PRO A 133 -14.01 -6.46 15.62
N LEU A 134 -12.97 -6.51 14.79
CA LEU A 134 -11.63 -6.86 15.24
C LEU A 134 -10.97 -5.75 16.08
N LEU A 135 -11.40 -4.48 15.90
CA LEU A 135 -10.92 -3.35 16.71
C LEU A 135 -11.25 -3.50 18.20
N TYR A 136 -12.34 -4.22 18.50
CA TYR A 136 -12.81 -4.43 19.88
C TYR A 136 -12.12 -5.62 20.58
N LYS A 137 -11.34 -6.43 19.84
CA LYS A 137 -10.65 -7.61 20.37
C LYS A 137 -9.29 -7.32 21.01
N ASN A 138 -8.76 -6.10 20.88
CA ASN A 138 -7.46 -5.67 21.40
C ASN A 138 -6.29 -6.60 21.01
N VAL A 139 -6.28 -7.07 19.77
CA VAL A 139 -5.29 -8.03 19.25
C VAL A 139 -4.24 -7.38 18.33
N GLY A 140 -4.19 -6.03 18.30
CA GLY A 140 -3.28 -5.27 17.44
C GLY A 140 -3.86 -4.93 16.06
N VAL A 141 -5.16 -5.17 15.85
CA VAL A 141 -5.88 -4.71 14.65
C VAL A 141 -6.17 -3.22 14.76
N ASP A 142 -5.88 -2.46 13.70
CA ASP A 142 -6.01 -1.00 13.65
C ASP A 142 -6.76 -0.49 12.42
N GLY A 143 -7.38 -1.35 11.66
CA GLY A 143 -8.16 -1.03 10.45
C GLY A 143 -8.58 -2.32 9.73
N VAL A 144 -9.10 -2.29 8.52
CA VAL A 144 -9.33 -1.13 7.66
C VAL A 144 -10.84 -0.90 7.54
N LYS A 145 -11.55 -1.71 6.72
CA LYS A 145 -12.97 -1.45 6.43
C LYS A 145 -13.74 -2.74 6.21
N THR A 146 -14.97 -2.77 6.70
CA THR A 146 -15.95 -3.83 6.39
C THR A 146 -16.75 -3.47 5.16
N GLY A 147 -17.17 -4.50 4.41
CA GLY A 147 -18.14 -4.41 3.32
C GLY A 147 -19.31 -5.39 3.54
N TYR A 148 -20.44 -5.04 2.96
CA TYR A 148 -21.60 -5.93 2.82
C TYR A 148 -22.45 -5.53 1.64
N LEU A 149 -22.69 -6.48 0.76
CA LEU A 149 -23.73 -6.42 -0.28
C LEU A 149 -24.54 -7.71 -0.22
N ALA A 150 -25.81 -7.65 -0.58
CA ALA A 150 -26.65 -8.87 -0.59
C ALA A 150 -26.11 -9.96 -1.52
N VAL A 151 -25.48 -9.55 -2.63
CA VAL A 151 -24.85 -10.46 -3.64
C VAL A 151 -23.51 -11.00 -3.15
N GLU A 152 -22.62 -10.14 -2.57
CA GLU A 152 -21.25 -10.48 -2.17
C GLU A 152 -21.14 -10.95 -0.71
N LYS A 153 -22.20 -10.79 0.07
CA LYS A 153 -22.22 -11.09 1.51
C LYS A 153 -21.21 -10.21 2.29
N TYR A 154 -20.57 -10.77 3.31
CA TYR A 154 -19.73 -10.00 4.24
C TYR A 154 -18.25 -10.06 3.85
N SER A 155 -17.62 -8.89 3.74
CA SER A 155 -16.21 -8.71 3.43
C SER A 155 -15.50 -7.90 4.53
N LEU A 156 -14.16 -8.05 4.59
CA LEU A 156 -13.32 -7.29 5.49
C LEU A 156 -11.90 -7.15 4.91
N ALA A 157 -11.47 -5.92 4.72
CA ALA A 157 -10.07 -5.58 4.69
C ALA A 157 -9.62 -5.32 6.13
N SER A 158 -8.63 -6.02 6.62
CA SER A 158 -8.12 -5.89 7.98
C SER A 158 -6.61 -5.73 8.01
N SER A 159 -6.12 -4.90 8.92
CA SER A 159 -4.69 -4.69 9.15
C SER A 159 -4.38 -4.91 10.62
N MET A 160 -3.28 -5.62 10.89
CA MET A 160 -2.79 -5.90 12.24
C MET A 160 -1.30 -5.61 12.33
N LYS A 161 -0.90 -4.88 13.38
CA LYS A 161 0.52 -4.62 13.68
C LYS A 161 0.92 -5.36 14.98
N LYS A 162 2.03 -6.11 14.91
CA LYS A 162 2.66 -6.77 16.05
C LYS A 162 4.18 -6.68 15.91
N ASN A 163 4.88 -6.21 16.95
CA ASN A 163 6.35 -6.16 16.99
C ASN A 163 6.94 -5.52 15.72
N ASP A 164 6.48 -4.33 15.36
CA ASP A 164 6.87 -3.55 14.17
C ASP A 164 6.58 -4.21 12.81
N ARG A 165 5.99 -5.39 12.81
CA ARG A 165 5.51 -6.06 11.61
C ARG A 165 4.03 -5.82 11.42
N ARG A 166 3.64 -5.42 10.19
CA ARG A 166 2.24 -5.26 9.77
C ARG A 166 1.88 -6.33 8.77
N LEU A 167 0.67 -6.89 8.91
CA LEU A 167 0.04 -7.74 7.91
C LEU A 167 -1.34 -7.18 7.55
N ILE A 168 -1.68 -7.28 6.28
CA ILE A 168 -2.99 -6.95 5.75
C ILE A 168 -3.64 -8.24 5.26
N ALA A 169 -4.90 -8.46 5.62
CA ALA A 169 -5.71 -9.57 5.11
C ALA A 169 -7.02 -9.03 4.55
N VAL A 170 -7.35 -9.41 3.34
CA VAL A 170 -8.61 -9.07 2.67
C VAL A 170 -9.38 -10.34 2.37
N VAL A 171 -10.62 -10.37 2.80
CA VAL A 171 -11.50 -11.52 2.65
C VAL A 171 -12.90 -11.06 2.19
N SER A 172 -13.58 -11.87 1.41
CA SER A 172 -14.92 -11.60 0.88
C SER A 172 -15.78 -12.86 0.84
N GLY A 173 -17.09 -12.69 0.69
CA GLY A 173 -18.04 -13.76 0.43
C GLY A 173 -18.53 -14.55 1.65
N PHE A 174 -18.30 -14.08 2.87
CA PHE A 174 -18.75 -14.82 4.07
C PHE A 174 -20.25 -14.70 4.31
N PRO A 175 -20.92 -15.80 4.67
CA PRO A 175 -22.37 -15.78 4.89
C PRO A 175 -22.79 -15.03 6.15
N THR A 176 -21.89 -14.85 7.12
CA THR A 176 -22.19 -14.16 8.39
C THR A 176 -21.08 -13.21 8.84
N LYS A 177 -21.48 -12.17 9.60
CA LYS A 177 -20.54 -11.22 10.25
C LYS A 177 -19.53 -11.92 11.16
N ASN A 178 -19.99 -12.95 11.91
CA ASN A 178 -19.13 -13.67 12.84
C ASN A 178 -18.09 -14.51 12.11
N LEU A 179 -18.49 -15.22 11.05
CA LEU A 179 -17.56 -16.03 10.26
C LEU A 179 -16.52 -15.14 9.57
N ARG A 180 -16.94 -14.04 8.93
CA ARG A 180 -16.02 -13.03 8.37
C ARG A 180 -14.97 -12.61 9.41
N SER A 181 -15.41 -12.26 10.61
CA SER A 181 -14.54 -11.77 11.68
C SER A 181 -13.55 -12.85 12.15
N SER A 182 -14.04 -14.07 12.39
CA SER A 182 -13.20 -15.17 12.87
C SER A 182 -12.18 -15.62 11.83
N GLU A 183 -12.57 -15.74 10.57
CA GLU A 183 -11.67 -16.19 9.50
C GLU A 183 -10.63 -15.12 9.15
N SER A 184 -11.02 -13.83 9.16
CA SER A 184 -10.03 -12.75 9.00
C SER A 184 -8.95 -12.79 10.09
N LEU A 185 -9.35 -12.99 11.33
CA LEU A 185 -8.41 -13.08 12.46
C LEU A 185 -7.54 -14.35 12.37
N LYS A 186 -8.11 -15.48 11.96
CA LYS A 186 -7.35 -16.71 11.72
C LYS A 186 -6.30 -16.51 10.65
N LEU A 187 -6.65 -15.87 9.52
CA LEU A 187 -5.73 -15.57 8.43
C LEU A 187 -4.58 -14.68 8.88
N LEU A 188 -4.86 -13.59 9.59
CA LEU A 188 -3.84 -12.72 10.15
C LEU A 188 -2.90 -13.48 11.10
N ASN A 189 -3.46 -14.26 12.04
CA ASN A 189 -2.67 -15.05 12.97
C ASN A 189 -1.86 -16.15 12.28
N TRP A 190 -2.41 -16.76 11.23
CA TRP A 190 -1.66 -17.70 10.39
C TRP A 190 -0.45 -17.02 9.75
N GLY A 191 -0.64 -15.82 9.18
CA GLY A 191 0.42 -15.03 8.59
C GLY A 191 1.54 -14.75 9.60
N PHE A 192 1.23 -14.23 10.78
CA PHE A 192 2.23 -13.97 11.82
C PHE A 192 2.95 -15.23 12.32
N ARG A 193 2.24 -16.36 12.42
CA ARG A 193 2.82 -17.62 12.87
C ARG A 193 3.72 -18.26 11.84
N ASN A 194 3.30 -18.27 10.58
CA ASN A 194 3.92 -19.10 9.54
C ASN A 194 4.86 -18.34 8.61
N THR A 195 4.88 -17.00 8.66
CA THR A 195 5.73 -16.21 7.77
C THR A 195 6.63 -15.26 8.56
N ASN A 196 7.76 -14.88 7.94
CA ASN A 196 8.60 -13.76 8.38
C ASN A 196 8.74 -12.75 7.27
N THR A 197 8.89 -11.48 7.67
CA THR A 197 9.19 -10.36 6.75
C THR A 197 10.64 -9.96 6.97
N PHE A 198 11.40 -9.85 5.88
CA PHE A 198 12.79 -9.40 5.87
C PHE A 198 12.87 -8.08 5.11
N GLU A 199 13.60 -7.12 5.67
CA GLU A 199 14.02 -5.93 4.97
C GLU A 199 15.19 -6.31 4.06
N ILE A 200 15.02 -6.15 2.76
CA ILE A 200 16.05 -6.43 1.75
C ILE A 200 16.80 -5.15 1.41
N SER A 201 16.09 -4.03 1.30
CA SER A 201 16.69 -2.72 1.03
C SER A 201 15.88 -1.59 1.63
N LYS A 202 16.58 -0.49 1.89
CA LYS A 202 15.98 0.82 2.16
C LYS A 202 16.37 1.80 1.08
N ARG A 203 15.42 2.65 0.73
CA ARG A 203 15.61 3.75 -0.22
C ARG A 203 16.87 4.55 0.13
N ASP A 204 17.69 4.82 -0.90
CA ASP A 204 18.90 5.63 -0.82
C ASP A 204 19.96 5.16 0.21
N LYS A 205 19.73 4.01 0.86
CA LYS A 205 20.73 3.40 1.73
C LYS A 205 21.66 2.53 0.89
N SER A 206 22.96 2.74 1.05
CA SER A 206 23.96 1.90 0.40
C SER A 206 23.82 0.44 0.84
N LEU A 207 23.77 -0.47 -0.14
CA LEU A 207 23.69 -1.89 0.07
C LEU A 207 25.02 -2.59 -0.21
N PHE A 208 25.71 -2.17 -1.27
CA PHE A 208 26.94 -2.80 -1.76
C PHE A 208 27.93 -1.76 -2.27
N GLU A 209 29.20 -2.10 -2.20
CA GLU A 209 30.28 -1.43 -2.88
C GLU A 209 30.70 -2.28 -4.08
N LEU A 210 30.68 -1.70 -5.28
CA LEU A 210 31.02 -2.37 -6.53
C LEU A 210 32.32 -1.84 -7.08
N ASN A 211 33.20 -2.72 -7.55
CA ASN A 211 34.47 -2.35 -8.15
C ASN A 211 34.25 -1.58 -9.46
N THR A 212 35.07 -0.56 -9.68
CA THR A 212 35.01 0.30 -10.85
C THR A 212 36.28 0.22 -11.68
N TRP A 213 36.14 0.39 -13.00
CA TRP A 213 37.23 0.47 -13.93
C TRP A 213 37.39 1.90 -14.46
N LEU A 214 38.61 2.40 -14.44
CA LEU A 214 38.97 3.76 -14.87
C LEU A 214 38.25 4.88 -14.09
N GLY A 215 37.70 4.60 -12.93
CA GLY A 215 37.07 5.60 -12.03
C GLY A 215 38.08 6.32 -11.17
N LYS A 216 37.76 7.58 -10.76
CA LYS A 216 38.55 8.30 -9.76
C LYS A 216 38.52 7.66 -8.37
N LYS A 217 37.58 6.77 -8.12
CA LYS A 217 37.48 5.90 -6.96
C LYS A 217 37.46 4.46 -7.46
N GLU A 218 38.04 3.54 -6.71
CA GLU A 218 38.06 2.11 -7.02
C GLU A 218 36.71 1.44 -6.84
N LYS A 219 35.84 2.04 -6.04
CA LYS A 219 34.51 1.50 -5.73
C LYS A 219 33.44 2.58 -5.83
N ILE A 220 32.23 2.14 -6.14
CA ILE A 220 31.03 2.97 -6.15
C ILE A 220 29.95 2.30 -5.28
N GLN A 221 29.20 3.13 -4.54
CA GLN A 221 28.09 2.67 -3.73
C GLN A 221 26.85 2.42 -4.60
N ALA A 222 26.21 1.27 -4.37
CA ALA A 222 24.96 0.89 -5.01
C ALA A 222 23.78 0.94 -4.03
N THR A 223 22.66 1.51 -4.47
CA THR A 223 21.45 1.73 -3.67
C THR A 223 20.19 1.37 -4.45
N THR A 224 19.05 1.27 -3.75
CA THR A 224 17.72 1.14 -4.36
C THR A 224 16.95 2.45 -4.29
N LYS A 225 15.98 2.65 -5.20
CA LYS A 225 15.09 3.82 -5.21
C LYS A 225 13.88 3.67 -4.29
N GLU A 226 13.68 2.47 -3.74
CA GLU A 226 12.51 2.15 -2.90
C GLU A 226 12.91 1.23 -1.75
N ASP A 227 12.13 1.27 -0.68
CA ASP A 227 12.18 0.26 0.37
C ASP A 227 11.65 -1.07 -0.19
N TYR A 228 12.36 -2.15 0.05
CA TYR A 228 11.90 -3.47 -0.35
C TYR A 228 11.90 -4.44 0.81
N TYR A 229 10.72 -5.01 1.07
CA TYR A 229 10.50 -6.04 2.07
C TYR A 229 9.97 -7.30 1.39
N ILE A 230 10.44 -8.46 1.84
CA ILE A 230 9.90 -9.74 1.39
C ILE A 230 9.28 -10.49 2.56
N THR A 231 8.05 -10.99 2.37
CA THR A 231 7.39 -11.88 3.32
C THR A 231 7.42 -13.30 2.77
N ILE A 232 8.04 -14.20 3.49
CA ILE A 232 8.19 -15.61 3.09
C ILE A 232 7.73 -16.56 4.20
N ASN A 233 7.37 -17.77 3.81
CA ASN A 233 7.05 -18.82 4.77
C ASN A 233 8.28 -19.20 5.59
N LYS A 234 8.14 -19.42 6.90
CA LYS A 234 9.25 -19.79 7.79
C LYS A 234 9.98 -21.05 7.36
N LYS A 235 9.27 -22.02 6.76
CA LYS A 235 9.88 -23.25 6.24
C LYS A 235 10.82 -23.01 5.05
N ASP A 236 10.65 -21.89 4.33
CA ASP A 236 11.42 -21.58 3.14
C ASP A 236 12.59 -20.60 3.41
N ILE A 237 12.76 -20.13 4.66
CA ILE A 237 13.82 -19.17 5.03
C ILE A 237 15.22 -19.73 4.68
N ARG A 238 15.46 -21.03 4.92
CA ARG A 238 16.76 -21.66 4.62
C ARG A 238 17.06 -21.74 3.12
N ASN A 239 16.04 -21.60 2.29
CA ASN A 239 16.14 -21.64 0.83
C ASN A 239 16.12 -20.23 0.21
N LEU A 240 16.03 -19.17 1.03
CA LEU A 240 16.13 -17.80 0.57
C LEU A 240 17.59 -17.48 0.24
N LYS A 241 17.83 -17.08 -0.99
CA LYS A 241 19.14 -16.58 -1.44
C LYS A 241 18.93 -15.17 -2.02
N VAL A 242 19.88 -14.29 -1.73
CA VAL A 242 19.93 -12.94 -2.29
C VAL A 242 21.28 -12.82 -3.00
N SER A 243 21.26 -12.68 -4.31
CA SER A 243 22.45 -12.72 -5.16
C SER A 243 22.61 -11.39 -5.87
N LEU A 244 23.81 -10.80 -5.75
CA LEU A 244 24.19 -9.62 -6.49
C LEU A 244 24.69 -10.01 -7.89
N LYS A 245 24.13 -9.38 -8.94
CA LYS A 245 24.57 -9.55 -10.32
C LYS A 245 24.98 -8.21 -10.91
N TYR A 246 26.15 -8.12 -11.46
CA TYR A 246 26.66 -6.96 -12.22
C TYR A 246 27.78 -7.38 -13.14
N ASP A 247 27.96 -6.61 -14.20
CA ASP A 247 29.09 -6.77 -15.12
C ASP A 247 30.25 -5.95 -14.58
N GLY A 248 31.10 -6.62 -13.82
CA GLY A 248 32.21 -5.97 -13.13
C GLY A 248 33.56 -6.21 -13.80
N PRO A 249 34.48 -5.24 -13.61
CA PRO A 249 34.34 -3.95 -12.96
C PRO A 249 33.54 -2.94 -13.77
N ILE A 250 32.78 -2.04 -13.09
CA ILE A 250 31.90 -1.07 -13.76
C ILE A 250 32.75 0.06 -14.32
N VAL A 251 32.59 0.34 -15.62
CA VAL A 251 33.42 1.30 -16.35
C VAL A 251 32.94 2.74 -16.10
N ALA A 252 33.85 3.59 -15.59
CA ALA A 252 33.58 5.03 -15.47
C ALA A 252 33.64 5.77 -16.84
N PRO A 253 32.93 6.90 -17.05
CA PRO A 253 32.17 7.62 -16.03
C PRO A 253 30.81 6.98 -15.71
N ILE A 254 30.27 7.22 -14.51
CA ILE A 254 29.00 6.71 -14.04
C ILE A 254 28.22 7.89 -13.46
N ASP A 255 26.97 8.05 -13.85
CA ASP A 255 26.09 9.08 -13.31
C ASP A 255 25.27 8.58 -12.12
N LYS A 256 25.04 9.46 -11.14
CA LYS A 256 24.15 9.16 -10.02
C LYS A 256 22.77 8.75 -10.55
N GLY A 257 22.24 7.62 -10.04
CA GLY A 257 20.95 7.09 -10.45
C GLY A 257 21.01 6.22 -11.74
N GLU A 258 22.17 6.01 -12.32
CA GLU A 258 22.39 5.03 -13.37
C GLU A 258 22.27 3.61 -12.83
N LYS A 259 21.60 2.70 -13.55
CA LYS A 259 21.51 1.29 -13.16
C LYS A 259 22.86 0.61 -13.36
N ILE A 260 23.46 0.11 -12.28
CA ILE A 260 24.80 -0.47 -12.28
C ILE A 260 24.86 -1.93 -11.85
N ALA A 261 23.78 -2.46 -11.24
CA ALA A 261 23.70 -3.84 -10.80
C ALA A 261 22.26 -4.28 -10.66
N GLN A 262 22.08 -5.54 -10.27
CA GLN A 262 20.80 -6.15 -10.00
C GLN A 262 20.93 -7.09 -8.81
N LEU A 263 19.92 -7.07 -7.93
CA LEU A 263 19.80 -7.98 -6.80
C LEU A 263 18.70 -8.99 -7.10
N ASP A 264 19.08 -10.25 -7.27
CA ASP A 264 18.13 -11.33 -7.49
C ASP A 264 17.80 -12.03 -6.17
N ILE A 265 16.51 -12.15 -5.90
CA ILE A 265 15.97 -12.84 -4.72
C ILE A 265 15.34 -14.14 -5.20
N THR A 266 15.86 -15.25 -4.73
CA THR A 266 15.39 -16.60 -5.11
C THR A 266 14.95 -17.40 -3.88
N ILE A 267 13.98 -18.29 -4.05
CA ILE A 267 13.58 -19.31 -3.06
C ILE A 267 13.57 -20.65 -3.78
N LYS A 268 14.34 -21.61 -3.30
CA LYS A 268 14.53 -22.93 -3.95
C LYS A 268 14.91 -22.82 -5.42
N ASP A 269 15.78 -21.85 -5.71
CA ASP A 269 16.27 -21.51 -7.04
C ASP A 269 15.23 -20.86 -7.99
N ASP A 270 13.96 -20.74 -7.57
CA ASP A 270 12.95 -19.96 -8.29
C ASP A 270 13.17 -18.46 -8.06
N LEU A 271 13.26 -17.69 -9.13
CA LEU A 271 13.39 -16.23 -9.07
C LEU A 271 12.08 -15.59 -8.63
N ILE A 272 12.10 -14.99 -7.44
CA ILE A 272 10.92 -14.30 -6.87
C ILE A 272 10.88 -12.85 -7.33
N LYS A 273 12.04 -12.18 -7.29
CA LYS A 273 12.15 -10.76 -7.66
C LYS A 273 13.55 -10.41 -8.05
N SER A 274 13.67 -9.50 -9.03
CA SER A 274 14.90 -8.80 -9.37
C SER A 274 14.74 -7.33 -9.05
N LEU A 275 15.67 -6.78 -8.27
CA LEU A 275 15.68 -5.37 -7.89
C LEU A 275 16.85 -4.68 -8.58
N PRO A 276 16.61 -3.61 -9.36
CA PRO A 276 17.70 -2.84 -9.93
C PRO A 276 18.44 -2.07 -8.84
N LEU A 277 19.76 -2.03 -8.94
CA LEU A 277 20.63 -1.22 -8.11
C LEU A 277 21.20 -0.07 -8.91
N TYR A 278 21.25 1.08 -8.29
CA TYR A 278 21.61 2.35 -8.91
C TYR A 278 22.83 2.96 -8.23
N ALA A 279 23.63 3.70 -8.98
CA ALA A 279 24.76 4.45 -8.47
C ALA A 279 24.27 5.53 -7.47
N ALA A 280 24.83 5.52 -6.26
CA ALA A 280 24.47 6.49 -5.21
C ALA A 280 25.10 7.88 -5.44
N GLU A 281 26.17 7.95 -6.24
CA GLU A 281 26.93 9.16 -6.52
C GLU A 281 27.43 9.17 -7.98
N ASN A 282 27.88 10.35 -8.42
CA ASN A 282 28.58 10.47 -9.71
C ASN A 282 30.03 9.99 -9.56
N LEU A 283 30.50 9.19 -10.49
CA LEU A 283 31.90 8.77 -10.57
C LEU A 283 32.54 9.25 -11.88
N LYS A 284 33.48 10.19 -11.77
CA LYS A 284 34.23 10.69 -12.91
C LYS A 284 35.33 9.71 -13.31
N LYS A 285 35.61 9.65 -14.61
CA LYS A 285 36.74 8.91 -15.14
C LYS A 285 38.06 9.56 -14.71
N VAL A 286 39.14 8.77 -14.57
CA VAL A 286 40.50 9.25 -14.40
C VAL A 286 40.98 10.00 -15.66
N ASN A 287 42.06 10.76 -15.55
CA ASN A 287 42.62 11.47 -16.69
C ASN A 287 43.22 10.47 -17.71
N PHE A 288 43.49 10.97 -18.95
CA PHE A 288 43.95 10.16 -20.05
C PHE A 288 45.21 9.34 -19.73
N PHE A 289 46.21 9.95 -19.07
CA PHE A 289 47.47 9.26 -18.74
C PHE A 289 47.26 8.11 -17.74
N LYS A 290 46.46 8.31 -16.70
CA LYS A 290 46.10 7.25 -15.76
C LYS A 290 45.28 6.17 -16.42
N SER A 291 44.37 6.51 -17.32
CA SER A 291 43.58 5.55 -18.10
C SER A 291 44.44 4.68 -18.96
N LEU A 292 45.42 5.27 -19.68
CA LEU A 292 46.37 4.54 -20.52
C LEU A 292 47.23 3.59 -19.69
N LEU A 293 47.77 4.06 -18.57
CA LEU A 293 48.60 3.24 -17.67
C LEU A 293 47.82 2.05 -17.12
N ALA A 294 46.59 2.27 -16.65
CA ALA A 294 45.72 1.22 -16.19
C ALA A 294 45.38 0.18 -17.26
N SER A 295 45.13 0.65 -18.51
CA SER A 295 44.86 -0.26 -19.62
C SER A 295 46.12 -1.08 -20.02
N ILE A 296 47.30 -0.52 -19.95
CA ILE A 296 48.58 -1.24 -20.21
C ILE A 296 48.81 -2.27 -19.09
N ASN A 297 48.62 -1.90 -17.83
CA ASN A 297 48.75 -2.83 -16.71
C ASN A 297 47.79 -4.02 -16.84
N TYR A 298 46.54 -3.76 -17.22
CA TYR A 298 45.58 -4.82 -17.48
C TYR A 298 45.99 -5.78 -18.58
N LEU A 299 46.53 -5.24 -19.69
CA LEU A 299 47.01 -6.05 -20.80
C LEU A 299 48.24 -6.92 -20.44
N ILE A 300 49.07 -6.45 -19.50
CA ILE A 300 50.28 -7.18 -19.09
C ILE A 300 50.01 -8.18 -17.96
N TRP A 301 49.20 -7.79 -16.99
CA TRP A 301 49.05 -8.54 -15.72
C TRP A 301 47.66 -9.14 -15.53
N GLY A 302 46.67 -8.74 -16.33
CA GLY A 302 45.29 -9.25 -16.23
C GLY A 302 44.53 -8.86 -14.98
N ASP A 303 45.10 -8.02 -14.12
CA ASP A 303 44.47 -7.55 -12.87
C ASP A 303 43.78 -6.19 -13.08
N VAL A 304 42.56 -6.07 -12.53
CA VAL A 304 41.76 -4.84 -12.53
C VAL A 304 41.61 -4.34 -11.10
#